data_65a0533573d353fbdf997d0a4093c57a
#
_entry.id   65a0533573d353fbdf997d0a4093c57a
#
_cell.length_a   1.000
_cell.length_b   1.000
_cell.length_c   1.000
_cell.angle_alpha   90.00
_cell.angle_beta   90.00
_cell.angle_gamma   90.00
#
_symmetry.space_group_name_H-M   'P 1'
#
loop_
_entity.id
_entity.type
_entity.pdbx_description
1 polymer ?
#
loop_
_entity_poly.entity_id
_entity_poly.type
_entity_poly.pdbx_seq_one_letter_code
_entity_poly.pdbx_strand_id
1 'polypeptide(L)'
;MVLLALGFGLGGCSKGRDEAKAVEKAGNRPPIAVEAAQVQSKDLIEGIDVVGALTPKFEAKLRSEYAGIVTDVYVNEWVRVRKGTPLAKLDSREIEAIVQKAQAAVEVGKANVLQAEVAGNRADRELDRAQKLKESGLITQQNLDDARTEKSAASARIAAAKAQLLAAEKDLKQAQARLAKAIIYSPLDGVISARNVNVGDLVGEPGATKVMFQIIDNRLLELTMTIPSTEMGRLRLGQVLTFTTDTFAGRTFSGRIKYINPAVSEADRSVKVIAEVPNSPEVLKGGLFIKGQIITGQRQDVLQIPRSALLSWDVGAKKGEIFLVVQDKAQRKAVQTGSLSSDWVEVVSGLKKGDSVITRGGFNVKDGDPVKITQLNGGK
;
A
#
# COMPACT_ATOMS: atom_id res chain seq x y z
N MET A 1 -66.92 -17.28 -66.50
CA MET A 1 -68.40 -17.40 -66.35
C MET A 1 -68.81 -16.22 -65.47
N VAL A 2 -69.34 -15.19 -66.25
CA VAL A 2 -70.66 -14.63 -66.01
C VAL A 2 -70.75 -13.77 -64.80
N LEU A 3 -71.05 -12.58 -64.84
CA LEU A 3 -71.79 -11.51 -65.45
C LEU A 3 -72.08 -10.44 -64.43
N LEU A 4 -71.89 -9.19 -64.84
CA LEU A 4 -72.93 -8.16 -65.02
C LEU A 4 -73.55 -7.64 -63.71
N ALA A 5 -73.87 -6.40 -63.48
CA ALA A 5 -74.04 -5.23 -64.33
C ALA A 5 -74.34 -4.01 -63.45
N LEU A 6 -74.03 -2.87 -63.98
CA LEU A 6 -74.88 -1.69 -64.22
C LEU A 6 -75.63 -0.99 -63.03
N GLY A 7 -75.44 0.33 -63.04
CA GLY A 7 -76.50 1.26 -62.66
C GLY A 7 -75.93 2.63 -62.32
N PHE A 8 -75.68 3.51 -63.22
CA PHE A 8 -76.29 4.82 -63.60
C PHE A 8 -76.79 5.71 -62.45
N GLY A 9 -76.31 6.96 -62.45
CA GLY A 9 -77.04 8.06 -61.88
C GLY A 9 -76.23 9.35 -61.71
N LEU A 10 -76.21 10.10 -62.69
CA LEU A 10 -76.06 11.52 -62.93
C LEU A 10 -76.32 12.49 -61.73
N GLY A 11 -75.42 13.52 -61.70
CA GLY A 11 -75.91 14.87 -61.62
C GLY A 11 -75.47 15.72 -60.48
N GLY A 12 -74.82 16.84 -60.85
CA GLY A 12 -74.92 18.02 -60.01
C GLY A 12 -73.65 18.85 -59.83
N CYS A 13 -73.58 19.84 -60.56
CA CYS A 13 -72.58 20.93 -60.58
C CYS A 13 -72.37 21.66 -59.25
N SER A 14 -71.17 22.21 -59.12
CA SER A 14 -70.88 23.61 -58.87
C SER A 14 -70.40 24.06 -57.50
N LYS A 15 -69.43 24.84 -57.61
CA LYS A 15 -68.90 25.94 -56.81
C LYS A 15 -67.66 25.68 -55.99
N GLY A 16 -66.60 26.31 -56.48
CA GLY A 16 -65.37 26.54 -55.79
C GLY A 16 -65.57 27.21 -54.42
N ARG A 17 -64.71 26.79 -53.52
CA ARG A 17 -64.48 27.56 -52.31
C ARG A 17 -63.01 27.47 -51.93
N ASP A 18 -62.47 28.64 -51.89
CA ASP A 18 -61.12 28.99 -51.51
C ASP A 18 -60.49 28.08 -50.46
N GLU A 19 -59.31 27.53 -50.78
CA GLU A 19 -58.34 27.06 -49.81
C GLU A 19 -57.82 28.26 -48.98
N ALA A 20 -58.48 28.59 -47.90
CA ALA A 20 -57.91 29.40 -46.85
C ALA A 20 -56.91 28.52 -46.13
N LYS A 21 -55.64 28.75 -46.40
CA LYS A 21 -54.52 28.32 -45.53
C LYS A 21 -54.84 28.83 -44.12
N ALA A 22 -55.28 27.91 -43.24
CA ALA A 22 -55.29 28.16 -41.81
C ALA A 22 -53.84 28.32 -41.36
N VAL A 23 -53.40 29.56 -41.29
CA VAL A 23 -52.25 29.95 -40.44
C VAL A 23 -52.67 29.68 -39.01
N GLU A 24 -52.30 28.52 -38.47
CA GLU A 24 -52.51 28.17 -37.08
C GLU A 24 -51.71 29.19 -36.26
N LYS A 25 -52.42 30.23 -35.77
CA LYS A 25 -51.91 31.19 -34.81
C LYS A 25 -51.38 30.37 -33.62
N ALA A 26 -50.10 30.43 -33.36
CA ALA A 26 -49.41 30.02 -32.13
C ALA A 26 -50.09 30.78 -30.97
N GLY A 27 -51.28 30.33 -30.52
CA GLY A 27 -52.07 30.94 -29.49
C GLY A 27 -52.05 30.16 -28.22
N ASN A 28 -51.43 30.72 -27.22
CA ASN A 28 -51.74 30.58 -25.78
C ASN A 28 -52.01 29.16 -25.27
N ARG A 29 -51.01 28.26 -25.46
CA ARG A 29 -50.98 27.04 -24.65
C ARG A 29 -50.68 27.43 -23.22
N PRO A 30 -51.43 26.90 -22.23
CA PRO A 30 -51.08 27.16 -20.84
C PRO A 30 -49.65 26.71 -20.57
N PRO A 31 -48.87 27.45 -19.77
CA PRO A 31 -47.50 27.09 -19.50
C PRO A 31 -47.42 25.74 -18.80
N ILE A 32 -46.52 24.90 -19.34
CA ILE A 32 -46.31 23.53 -18.81
C ILE A 32 -45.46 23.67 -17.55
N ALA A 33 -45.95 23.07 -16.47
CA ALA A 33 -45.16 23.04 -15.21
C ALA A 33 -43.96 22.11 -15.32
N VAL A 34 -42.78 22.61 -15.04
CA VAL A 34 -41.51 21.86 -15.12
C VAL A 34 -40.65 22.13 -13.89
N GLU A 35 -39.83 21.14 -13.52
CA GLU A 35 -38.74 21.36 -12.58
C GLU A 35 -37.48 21.66 -13.37
N ALA A 36 -36.69 22.62 -12.89
CA ALA A 36 -35.44 22.99 -13.52
C ALA A 36 -34.27 22.98 -12.54
N ALA A 37 -33.08 22.77 -13.04
CA ALA A 37 -31.84 22.94 -12.28
C ALA A 37 -30.96 24.01 -12.96
N GLN A 38 -30.24 24.78 -12.16
CA GLN A 38 -29.25 25.69 -12.70
C GLN A 38 -27.95 24.95 -13.01
N VAL A 39 -27.36 25.31 -14.17
CA VAL A 39 -26.03 24.84 -14.55
C VAL A 39 -25.02 25.42 -13.55
N GLN A 40 -24.37 24.54 -12.83
CA GLN A 40 -23.38 24.89 -11.82
C GLN A 40 -21.97 24.64 -12.35
N SER A 41 -21.04 25.47 -11.89
CA SER A 41 -19.62 25.23 -12.05
C SER A 41 -19.11 24.61 -10.76
N LYS A 42 -18.59 23.40 -10.85
CA LYS A 42 -17.99 22.67 -9.71
C LYS A 42 -16.67 22.05 -10.13
N ASP A 43 -15.82 21.84 -9.15
CA ASP A 43 -14.59 21.07 -9.37
C ASP A 43 -14.93 19.63 -9.67
N LEU A 44 -14.34 19.09 -10.73
CA LEU A 44 -14.47 17.70 -11.12
C LEU A 44 -13.20 16.96 -10.70
N ILE A 45 -13.35 15.99 -9.81
CA ILE A 45 -12.28 15.08 -9.45
C ILE A 45 -12.34 13.89 -10.40
N GLU A 46 -11.30 13.73 -11.19
CA GLU A 46 -11.11 12.54 -12.02
C GLU A 46 -10.36 11.48 -11.23
N GLY A 47 -10.82 10.25 -11.31
CA GLY A 47 -10.19 9.17 -10.55
C GLY A 47 -10.39 7.80 -11.18
N ILE A 48 -9.69 6.84 -10.63
CA ILE A 48 -9.81 5.41 -10.95
C ILE A 48 -10.41 4.76 -9.72
N ASP A 49 -11.59 4.14 -9.88
CA ASP A 49 -12.21 3.38 -8.81
C ASP A 49 -11.41 2.12 -8.54
N VAL A 50 -11.16 1.86 -7.27
CA VAL A 50 -10.34 0.74 -6.83
C VAL A 50 -10.97 0.02 -5.65
N VAL A 51 -10.70 -1.27 -5.59
CA VAL A 51 -10.92 -2.11 -4.42
C VAL A 51 -9.60 -2.73 -3.99
N GLY A 52 -9.47 -3.00 -2.71
CA GLY A 52 -8.22 -3.56 -2.20
C GLY A 52 -8.34 -4.07 -0.78
N ALA A 53 -7.23 -4.57 -0.26
CA ALA A 53 -7.12 -5.04 1.11
C ALA A 53 -5.98 -4.33 1.83
N LEU A 54 -6.22 -3.95 3.07
CA LEU A 54 -5.22 -3.39 3.97
C LEU A 54 -4.41 -4.52 4.59
N THR A 55 -3.09 -4.36 4.62
CA THR A 55 -2.17 -5.25 5.34
C THR A 55 -1.23 -4.42 6.20
N PRO A 56 -0.79 -4.91 7.37
CA PRO A 56 0.27 -4.23 8.10
C PRO A 56 1.54 -4.16 7.26
N LYS A 57 2.19 -3.00 7.23
CA LYS A 57 3.48 -2.87 6.52
C LYS A 57 4.58 -3.67 7.20
N PHE A 58 4.55 -3.74 8.53
CA PHE A 58 5.53 -4.46 9.32
C PHE A 58 4.84 -5.56 10.10
N GLU A 59 5.22 -6.78 9.81
CA GLU A 59 4.77 -8.00 10.47
C GLU A 59 5.98 -8.89 10.72
N ALA A 60 6.06 -9.50 11.91
CA ALA A 60 7.07 -10.48 12.26
C ALA A 60 6.43 -11.77 12.75
N LYS A 61 6.76 -12.89 12.11
CA LYS A 61 6.41 -14.24 12.53
C LYS A 61 7.63 -14.90 13.14
N LEU A 62 7.67 -14.95 14.48
CA LEU A 62 8.80 -15.44 15.23
C LEU A 62 8.72 -16.94 15.43
N ARG A 63 9.86 -17.59 15.18
CA ARG A 63 10.07 -19.02 15.41
C ARG A 63 11.33 -19.19 16.25
N SER A 64 11.46 -20.32 16.94
CA SER A 64 12.73 -20.64 17.57
C SER A 64 13.75 -21.08 16.50
N GLU A 65 14.98 -20.60 16.66
CA GLU A 65 16.14 -21.05 15.86
C GLU A 65 16.80 -22.32 16.45
N TYR A 66 16.42 -22.71 17.67
CA TYR A 66 16.94 -23.85 18.38
C TYR A 66 15.83 -24.75 18.89
N ALA A 67 16.10 -26.05 18.89
CA ALA A 67 15.28 -27.02 19.61
C ALA A 67 15.47 -26.85 21.11
N GLY A 68 14.38 -26.68 21.86
CA GLY A 68 14.42 -26.54 23.29
C GLY A 68 13.03 -26.44 23.91
N ILE A 69 12.96 -26.69 25.22
CA ILE A 69 11.73 -26.54 26.00
C ILE A 69 11.59 -25.08 26.43
N VAL A 70 10.40 -24.53 26.28
CA VAL A 70 10.09 -23.18 26.76
C VAL A 70 9.96 -23.20 28.28
N THR A 71 10.82 -22.46 28.99
CA THR A 71 10.79 -22.33 30.45
C THR A 71 9.91 -21.18 30.89
N ASP A 72 9.91 -20.08 30.16
CA ASP A 72 9.18 -18.87 30.53
C ASP A 72 8.55 -18.23 29.32
N VAL A 73 7.35 -17.64 29.49
CA VAL A 73 6.67 -16.78 28.54
C VAL A 73 6.32 -15.47 29.23
N TYR A 74 6.89 -14.36 28.77
CA TYR A 74 6.83 -13.06 29.44
C TYR A 74 5.66 -12.19 28.97
N VAL A 75 4.99 -12.55 27.88
CA VAL A 75 3.99 -11.72 27.22
C VAL A 75 2.75 -12.54 26.84
N ASN A 76 1.61 -11.84 26.80
CA ASN A 76 0.35 -12.41 26.34
C ASN A 76 -0.05 -11.81 24.99
N GLU A 77 -1.12 -12.37 24.38
CA GLU A 77 -1.74 -11.80 23.19
C GLU A 77 -2.30 -10.40 23.46
N TRP A 78 -2.32 -9.59 22.42
CA TRP A 78 -2.87 -8.23 22.35
C TRP A 78 -2.13 -7.20 23.21
N VAL A 79 -0.98 -7.57 23.75
CA VAL A 79 -0.09 -6.66 24.48
C VAL A 79 0.84 -5.96 23.49
N ARG A 80 1.04 -4.66 23.71
CA ARG A 80 2.02 -3.88 22.96
C ARG A 80 3.43 -4.16 23.46
N VAL A 81 4.33 -4.43 22.55
CA VAL A 81 5.75 -4.67 22.81
C VAL A 81 6.62 -3.70 22.03
N ARG A 82 7.82 -3.46 22.53
CA ARG A 82 8.85 -2.69 21.82
C ARG A 82 9.90 -3.63 21.25
N LYS A 83 10.62 -3.18 20.26
CA LYS A 83 11.81 -3.88 19.76
C LYS A 83 12.77 -4.16 20.91
N GLY A 84 13.23 -5.41 21.03
CA GLY A 84 14.11 -5.86 22.11
C GLY A 84 13.38 -6.30 23.40
N THR A 85 12.03 -6.24 23.45
CA THR A 85 11.28 -6.81 24.59
C THR A 85 11.43 -8.33 24.59
N PRO A 86 11.82 -8.99 25.71
CA PRO A 86 11.85 -10.44 25.81
C PRO A 86 10.43 -11.01 25.77
N LEU A 87 10.22 -12.05 24.96
CA LEU A 87 8.93 -12.68 24.76
C LEU A 87 8.83 -14.05 25.41
N ALA A 88 9.88 -14.86 25.27
CA ALA A 88 9.98 -16.18 25.87
C ALA A 88 11.44 -16.55 26.10
N LYS A 89 11.67 -17.48 27.03
CA LYS A 89 12.97 -18.09 27.32
C LYS A 89 12.90 -19.59 27.11
N LEU A 90 13.93 -20.13 26.48
CA LEU A 90 14.13 -21.58 26.34
C LEU A 90 15.07 -22.07 27.42
N ASP A 91 15.03 -23.37 27.72
CA ASP A 91 16.00 -24.00 28.60
C ASP A 91 17.43 -23.81 28.02
N SER A 92 18.23 -23.08 28.79
CA SER A 92 19.58 -22.67 28.38
C SER A 92 20.68 -23.39 29.16
N ARG A 93 20.33 -24.32 30.07
CA ARG A 93 21.32 -24.97 30.98
C ARG A 93 22.46 -25.66 30.24
N GLU A 94 22.17 -26.38 29.14
CA GLU A 94 23.20 -27.02 28.33
C GLU A 94 24.09 -25.98 27.62
N ILE A 95 23.48 -24.95 27.06
CA ILE A 95 24.22 -23.89 26.36
C ILE A 95 25.06 -23.07 27.35
N GLU A 96 24.56 -22.79 28.55
CA GLU A 96 25.31 -22.12 29.61
C GLU A 96 26.55 -22.92 30.02
N ALA A 97 26.44 -24.26 30.15
CA ALA A 97 27.59 -25.12 30.41
C ALA A 97 28.64 -25.08 29.31
N ILE A 98 28.21 -25.01 28.05
CA ILE A 98 29.11 -24.85 26.88
C ILE A 98 29.84 -23.50 26.94
N VAL A 99 29.16 -22.42 27.31
CA VAL A 99 29.77 -21.09 27.47
C VAL A 99 30.80 -21.12 28.61
N GLN A 100 30.51 -21.74 29.75
CA GLN A 100 31.45 -21.87 30.84
C GLN A 100 32.71 -22.66 30.45
N LYS A 101 32.55 -23.76 29.70
CA LYS A 101 33.66 -24.54 29.16
C LYS A 101 34.53 -23.72 28.20
N ALA A 102 33.92 -22.98 27.30
CA ALA A 102 34.65 -22.08 26.36
C ALA A 102 35.37 -20.94 27.09
N GLN A 103 34.77 -20.40 28.15
CA GLN A 103 35.41 -19.39 29.01
C GLN A 103 36.66 -19.95 29.69
N ALA A 104 36.58 -21.15 30.23
CA ALA A 104 37.74 -21.82 30.84
C ALA A 104 38.88 -22.05 29.82
N ALA A 105 38.54 -22.40 28.57
CA ALA A 105 39.54 -22.57 27.49
C ALA A 105 40.26 -21.24 27.16
N VAL A 106 39.58 -20.11 27.21
CA VAL A 106 40.20 -18.77 27.06
C VAL A 106 41.18 -18.50 28.21
N GLU A 107 40.85 -18.81 29.45
CA GLU A 107 41.76 -18.62 30.59
C GLU A 107 43.02 -19.50 30.46
N VAL A 108 42.88 -20.74 30.00
CA VAL A 108 44.04 -21.61 29.69
C VAL A 108 44.88 -21.00 28.58
N GLY A 109 44.22 -20.47 27.50
CA GLY A 109 44.94 -19.78 26.42
C GLY A 109 45.75 -18.56 26.89
N LYS A 110 45.18 -17.75 27.80
CA LYS A 110 45.87 -16.60 28.40
C LYS A 110 47.12 -17.03 29.20
N ALA A 111 47.00 -18.10 30.01
CA ALA A 111 48.08 -18.65 30.75
C ALA A 111 49.24 -19.15 29.83
N ASN A 112 48.88 -19.81 28.72
CA ASN A 112 49.88 -20.27 27.77
C ASN A 112 50.61 -19.12 27.07
N VAL A 113 49.90 -18.02 26.72
CA VAL A 113 50.53 -16.80 26.18
C VAL A 113 51.48 -16.21 27.20
N LEU A 114 51.09 -16.06 28.48
CA LEU A 114 51.93 -15.53 29.52
C LEU A 114 53.21 -16.40 29.69
N GLN A 115 53.07 -17.72 29.69
CA GLN A 115 54.21 -18.66 29.77
C GLN A 115 55.17 -18.46 28.57
N ALA A 116 54.62 -18.34 27.36
CA ALA A 116 55.44 -18.10 26.15
C ALA A 116 56.13 -16.73 26.20
N GLU A 117 55.46 -15.68 26.68
CA GLU A 117 56.05 -14.34 26.83
C GLU A 117 57.19 -14.31 27.87
N VAL A 118 57.02 -15.02 29.00
CA VAL A 118 58.14 -15.17 30.00
C VAL A 118 59.33 -15.85 29.38
N ALA A 119 59.13 -16.91 28.58
CA ALA A 119 60.22 -17.58 27.85
C ALA A 119 60.86 -16.67 26.80
N GLY A 120 60.05 -15.89 26.07
CA GLY A 120 60.53 -14.90 25.13
C GLY A 120 61.39 -13.84 25.75
N ASN A 121 60.94 -13.26 26.87
CA ASN A 121 61.70 -12.26 27.62
C ASN A 121 63.04 -12.80 28.12
N ARG A 122 63.10 -14.11 28.46
CA ARG A 122 64.38 -14.75 28.83
C ARG A 122 65.30 -14.85 27.61
N ALA A 123 64.84 -15.30 26.48
CA ALA A 123 65.61 -15.40 25.22
C ALA A 123 66.11 -14.05 24.76
N ASP A 124 65.31 -12.97 24.88
CA ASP A 124 65.70 -11.60 24.57
C ASP A 124 66.89 -11.13 25.45
N ARG A 125 66.82 -11.32 26.75
CA ARG A 125 67.92 -10.99 27.67
C ARG A 125 69.17 -11.78 27.38
N GLU A 126 69.07 -13.07 27.00
CA GLU A 126 70.22 -13.90 26.67
C GLU A 126 70.88 -13.43 25.35
N LEU A 127 70.09 -13.07 24.33
CA LEU A 127 70.61 -12.50 23.11
C LEU A 127 71.36 -11.15 23.37
N ASP A 128 70.78 -10.22 24.14
CA ASP A 128 71.42 -8.95 24.49
C ASP A 128 72.76 -9.19 25.21
N ARG A 129 72.80 -10.16 26.12
CA ARG A 129 74.04 -10.57 26.80
C ARG A 129 75.02 -11.14 25.82
N ALA A 130 74.66 -12.04 24.95
CA ALA A 130 75.52 -12.65 23.91
C ALA A 130 76.10 -11.58 22.94
N GLN A 131 75.26 -10.59 22.55
CA GLN A 131 75.76 -9.46 21.73
C GLN A 131 76.88 -8.65 22.41
N LYS A 132 76.69 -8.25 23.67
CA LYS A 132 77.65 -7.52 24.46
C LYS A 132 79.00 -8.28 24.68
N LEU A 133 78.89 -9.59 24.94
CA LEU A 133 80.07 -10.46 25.09
C LEU A 133 80.78 -10.68 23.78
N LYS A 134 80.10 -10.73 22.64
CA LYS A 134 80.70 -10.83 21.33
C LYS A 134 81.43 -9.57 20.95
N GLU A 135 80.88 -8.41 21.24
CA GLU A 135 81.53 -7.10 21.06
C GLU A 135 82.85 -7.01 21.86
N SER A 136 82.91 -7.62 23.04
CA SER A 136 84.10 -7.72 23.85
C SER A 136 85.04 -8.88 23.46
N GLY A 137 84.70 -9.66 22.42
CA GLY A 137 85.55 -10.77 21.97
C GLY A 137 85.50 -12.03 22.85
N LEU A 138 84.57 -12.12 23.78
CA LEU A 138 84.52 -13.18 24.82
C LEU A 138 83.71 -14.46 24.42
N ILE A 139 83.00 -14.43 23.28
CA ILE A 139 82.21 -15.59 22.75
C ILE A 139 82.45 -15.80 21.27
N THR A 140 82.14 -17.01 20.76
CA THR A 140 82.22 -17.35 19.36
C THR A 140 81.07 -16.78 18.53
N GLN A 141 81.21 -16.74 17.19
CA GLN A 141 80.06 -16.37 16.33
C GLN A 141 78.90 -17.38 16.45
N GLN A 142 79.22 -18.65 16.59
CA GLN A 142 78.29 -19.68 16.76
C GLN A 142 77.37 -19.46 17.99
N ASN A 143 77.93 -19.09 19.15
CA ASN A 143 77.13 -18.80 20.36
C ASN A 143 76.17 -17.64 20.17
N LEU A 144 76.57 -16.62 19.40
CA LEU A 144 75.68 -15.49 19.08
C LEU A 144 74.52 -15.93 18.16
N ASP A 145 74.82 -16.75 17.15
CA ASP A 145 73.81 -17.24 16.18
C ASP A 145 72.84 -18.27 16.84
N ASP A 146 73.32 -19.05 17.82
CA ASP A 146 72.46 -19.92 18.66
C ASP A 146 71.48 -19.08 19.50
N ALA A 147 71.97 -17.98 20.10
CA ALA A 147 71.09 -17.07 20.85
C ALA A 147 70.04 -16.36 19.98
N ARG A 148 70.40 -15.99 18.74
CA ARG A 148 69.47 -15.43 17.75
C ARG A 148 68.39 -16.42 17.34
N THR A 149 68.81 -17.66 17.13
CA THR A 149 67.86 -18.74 16.77
C THR A 149 66.90 -19.02 17.88
N GLU A 150 67.35 -19.09 19.14
CA GLU A 150 66.45 -19.28 20.30
C GLU A 150 65.47 -18.14 20.48
N LYS A 151 65.90 -16.87 20.29
CA LYS A 151 64.99 -15.72 20.25
C LYS A 151 63.95 -15.87 19.19
N SER A 152 64.32 -16.25 17.97
CA SER A 152 63.39 -16.45 16.87
C SER A 152 62.39 -17.57 17.17
N ALA A 153 62.84 -18.69 17.75
CA ALA A 153 62.03 -19.80 18.17
C ALA A 153 61.00 -19.37 19.29
N ALA A 154 61.48 -18.58 20.27
CA ALA A 154 60.61 -18.06 21.30
C ALA A 154 59.55 -17.11 20.76
N SER A 155 59.88 -16.26 19.81
CA SER A 155 58.93 -15.37 19.14
C SER A 155 57.88 -16.16 18.36
N ALA A 156 58.25 -17.24 17.70
CA ALA A 156 57.30 -18.13 17.01
C ALA A 156 56.38 -18.85 18.00
N ARG A 157 56.91 -19.26 19.19
CA ARG A 157 56.05 -19.86 20.26
C ARG A 157 55.03 -18.86 20.79
N ILE A 158 55.41 -17.59 20.99
CA ILE A 158 54.46 -16.52 21.40
C ILE A 158 53.37 -16.34 20.35
N ALA A 159 53.75 -16.28 19.06
CA ALA A 159 52.79 -16.14 17.98
C ALA A 159 51.79 -17.31 17.93
N ALA A 160 52.31 -18.53 18.10
CA ALA A 160 51.46 -19.76 18.17
C ALA A 160 50.52 -19.73 19.36
N ALA A 161 50.98 -19.36 20.58
CA ALA A 161 50.15 -19.26 21.75
C ALA A 161 49.04 -18.17 21.60
N LYS A 162 49.41 -17.01 21.01
CA LYS A 162 48.44 -15.94 20.71
C LYS A 162 47.36 -16.42 19.70
N ALA A 163 47.74 -17.18 18.69
CA ALA A 163 46.82 -17.72 17.72
C ALA A 163 45.84 -18.74 18.39
N GLN A 164 46.33 -19.58 19.31
CA GLN A 164 45.49 -20.49 20.07
C GLN A 164 44.52 -19.76 21.00
N LEU A 165 44.95 -18.69 21.69
CA LEU A 165 44.09 -17.84 22.49
C LEU A 165 42.98 -17.22 21.63
N LEU A 166 43.34 -16.65 20.48
CA LEU A 166 42.36 -16.07 19.55
C LEU A 166 41.31 -17.10 19.09
N ALA A 167 41.72 -18.33 18.81
CA ALA A 167 40.77 -19.41 18.47
C ALA A 167 39.81 -19.67 19.63
N ALA A 168 40.29 -19.81 20.87
CA ALA A 168 39.45 -20.01 22.05
C ALA A 168 38.48 -18.84 22.30
N GLU A 169 38.91 -17.59 22.06
CA GLU A 169 38.05 -16.40 22.14
C GLU A 169 36.94 -16.43 21.07
N LYS A 170 37.23 -16.91 19.87
CA LYS A 170 36.19 -17.06 18.83
C LYS A 170 35.18 -18.15 19.19
N ASP A 171 35.63 -19.26 19.76
CA ASP A 171 34.76 -20.34 20.25
C ASP A 171 33.85 -19.85 21.39
N LEU A 172 34.39 -19.06 22.34
CA LEU A 172 33.60 -18.42 23.39
C LEU A 172 32.53 -17.50 22.79
N LYS A 173 32.92 -16.63 21.85
CA LYS A 173 31.99 -15.72 21.19
C LYS A 173 30.86 -16.49 20.46
N GLN A 174 31.18 -17.59 19.82
CA GLN A 174 30.21 -18.48 19.18
C GLN A 174 29.22 -19.07 20.20
N ALA A 175 29.73 -19.57 21.34
CA ALA A 175 28.89 -20.13 22.41
C ALA A 175 27.96 -19.06 23.02
N GLN A 176 28.50 -17.85 23.27
CA GLN A 176 27.69 -16.72 23.76
C GLN A 176 26.60 -16.29 22.77
N ALA A 177 26.90 -16.26 21.46
CA ALA A 177 25.92 -15.97 20.43
C ALA A 177 24.78 -17.01 20.40
N ARG A 178 25.12 -18.29 20.66
CA ARG A 178 24.11 -19.34 20.82
C ARG A 178 23.23 -19.09 22.08
N LEU A 179 23.85 -18.78 23.21
CA LEU A 179 23.13 -18.51 24.46
C LEU A 179 22.18 -17.31 24.29
N ALA A 180 22.61 -16.24 23.61
CA ALA A 180 21.78 -15.07 23.36
C ALA A 180 20.49 -15.41 22.61
N LYS A 181 20.49 -16.47 21.80
CA LYS A 181 19.32 -16.91 21.04
C LYS A 181 18.35 -17.79 21.88
N ALA A 182 18.73 -18.17 23.08
CA ALA A 182 17.82 -18.89 24.00
C ALA A 182 16.71 -17.98 24.55
N ILE A 183 16.86 -16.66 24.45
CA ILE A 183 15.78 -15.69 24.74
C ILE A 183 15.28 -15.12 23.44
N ILE A 184 14.00 -15.24 23.20
CA ILE A 184 13.33 -14.72 22.02
C ILE A 184 12.87 -13.30 22.27
N TYR A 185 13.36 -12.36 21.45
CA TYR A 185 13.05 -10.94 21.56
C TYR A 185 12.17 -10.46 20.41
N SER A 186 11.38 -9.40 20.64
CA SER A 186 10.67 -8.72 19.60
C SER A 186 11.64 -8.00 18.63
N PRO A 187 11.57 -8.23 17.30
CA PRO A 187 12.41 -7.55 16.32
C PRO A 187 11.89 -6.15 15.95
N LEU A 188 10.62 -5.83 16.31
CA LEU A 188 9.95 -4.57 15.96
C LEU A 188 9.03 -4.10 17.09
N ASP A 189 8.63 -2.84 17.03
CA ASP A 189 7.56 -2.29 17.87
C ASP A 189 6.21 -2.72 17.29
N GLY A 190 5.29 -3.19 18.11
CA GLY A 190 3.98 -3.61 17.62
C GLY A 190 3.11 -4.20 18.70
N VAL A 191 2.08 -4.92 18.28
CA VAL A 191 1.16 -5.65 19.15
C VAL A 191 1.24 -7.14 18.82
N ILE A 192 1.28 -7.98 19.82
CA ILE A 192 1.24 -9.43 19.65
C ILE A 192 -0.16 -9.81 19.16
N SER A 193 -0.25 -10.23 17.89
CA SER A 193 -1.52 -10.64 17.29
C SER A 193 -1.87 -12.10 17.60
N ALA A 194 -0.85 -12.95 17.77
CA ALA A 194 -1.03 -14.35 18.15
C ALA A 194 0.16 -14.86 18.97
N ARG A 195 -0.13 -15.71 19.97
CA ARG A 195 0.83 -16.45 20.77
C ARG A 195 0.48 -17.94 20.74
N ASN A 196 1.27 -18.72 20.02
CA ASN A 196 1.06 -20.16 19.86
C ASN A 196 2.08 -20.99 20.63
N VAL A 197 2.54 -20.50 21.76
CA VAL A 197 3.55 -21.14 22.59
C VAL A 197 3.20 -21.02 24.08
N ASN A 198 3.43 -22.09 24.83
CA ASN A 198 3.23 -22.15 26.27
C ASN A 198 4.49 -22.66 26.96
N VAL A 199 4.59 -22.43 28.26
CA VAL A 199 5.61 -23.04 29.11
C VAL A 199 5.48 -24.56 29.02
N GLY A 200 6.59 -25.24 28.82
CA GLY A 200 6.66 -26.69 28.63
C GLY A 200 6.58 -27.14 27.18
N ASP A 201 6.25 -26.27 26.23
CA ASP A 201 6.25 -26.61 24.81
C ASP A 201 7.69 -26.88 24.30
N LEU A 202 7.86 -27.92 23.49
CA LEU A 202 9.06 -28.15 22.71
C LEU A 202 8.97 -27.36 21.42
N VAL A 203 9.98 -26.56 21.12
CA VAL A 203 10.03 -25.68 19.93
C VAL A 203 11.37 -25.85 19.20
N GLY A 204 11.43 -25.41 17.95
CA GLY A 204 12.67 -25.35 17.16
C GLY A 204 13.15 -26.72 16.62
N GLU A 205 12.30 -27.72 16.58
CA GLU A 205 12.65 -28.99 15.93
C GLU A 205 12.90 -28.82 14.44
N PRO A 206 13.85 -29.57 13.84
CA PRO A 206 14.09 -29.53 12.42
C PRO A 206 12.81 -29.85 11.63
N GLY A 207 12.42 -28.94 10.73
CA GLY A 207 11.19 -29.07 9.93
C GLY A 207 9.93 -28.54 10.62
N ALA A 208 9.96 -28.15 11.88
CA ALA A 208 8.84 -27.53 12.55
C ALA A 208 8.60 -26.10 12.02
N THR A 209 7.40 -25.86 11.48
CA THR A 209 6.99 -24.54 10.95
C THR A 209 6.21 -23.72 11.98
N LYS A 210 6.08 -24.20 13.23
CA LYS A 210 5.27 -23.55 14.28
C LYS A 210 5.76 -22.13 14.54
N VAL A 211 4.92 -21.15 14.25
CA VAL A 211 5.14 -19.74 14.62
C VAL A 211 4.81 -19.60 16.11
N MET A 212 5.76 -19.14 16.92
CA MET A 212 5.57 -18.94 18.35
C MET A 212 4.80 -17.64 18.64
N PHE A 213 5.23 -16.55 18.01
CA PHE A 213 4.61 -15.23 18.14
C PHE A 213 4.43 -14.59 16.79
N GLN A 214 3.32 -13.88 16.64
CA GLN A 214 3.09 -13.00 15.51
C GLN A 214 2.93 -11.57 16.05
N ILE A 215 3.74 -10.66 15.55
CA ILE A 215 3.74 -9.25 15.98
C ILE A 215 3.42 -8.41 14.77
N ILE A 216 2.48 -7.49 14.90
CA ILE A 216 2.04 -6.58 13.85
C ILE A 216 2.15 -5.13 14.30
N ASP A 217 2.57 -4.26 13.39
CA ASP A 217 2.55 -2.82 13.56
C ASP A 217 1.48 -2.21 12.65
N ASN A 218 0.38 -1.77 13.25
CA ASN A 218 -0.74 -1.16 12.52
C ASN A 218 -0.61 0.36 12.36
N ARG A 219 0.49 1.00 12.77
CA ARG A 219 0.69 2.46 12.61
C ARG A 219 0.81 2.88 11.15
N LEU A 220 1.31 1.99 10.33
CA LEU A 220 1.43 2.17 8.88
C LEU A 220 0.92 0.91 8.18
N LEU A 221 -0.09 1.09 7.35
CA LEU A 221 -0.69 0.01 6.57
C LEU A 221 -0.30 0.15 5.11
N GLU A 222 -0.28 -0.95 4.40
CA GLU A 222 -0.19 -1.02 2.96
C GLU A 222 -1.53 -1.45 2.39
N LEU A 223 -2.02 -0.68 1.44
CA LEU A 223 -3.21 -1.00 0.67
C LEU A 223 -2.79 -1.57 -0.67
N THR A 224 -3.02 -2.84 -0.85
CA THR A 224 -2.79 -3.54 -2.12
C THR A 224 -4.05 -3.48 -2.97
N MET A 225 -3.91 -2.98 -4.19
CA MET A 225 -4.98 -2.82 -5.18
C MET A 225 -4.57 -3.45 -6.51
N THR A 226 -5.57 -3.90 -7.25
CA THR A 226 -5.40 -4.43 -8.61
C THR A 226 -6.14 -3.50 -9.57
N ILE A 227 -5.43 -2.96 -10.55
CA ILE A 227 -5.94 -1.94 -11.48
C ILE A 227 -5.80 -2.46 -12.91
N PRO A 228 -6.84 -2.36 -13.76
CA PRO A 228 -6.75 -2.75 -15.16
C PRO A 228 -5.60 -2.04 -15.89
N SER A 229 -4.90 -2.74 -16.77
CA SER A 229 -3.76 -2.19 -17.54
C SER A 229 -4.15 -1.01 -18.43
N THR A 230 -5.43 -0.91 -18.83
CA THR A 230 -5.96 0.22 -19.62
C THR A 230 -5.85 1.56 -18.88
N GLU A 231 -5.86 1.55 -17.55
CA GLU A 231 -5.76 2.73 -16.68
C GLU A 231 -4.30 3.08 -16.34
N MET A 232 -3.34 2.23 -16.70
CA MET A 232 -1.92 2.37 -16.30
C MET A 232 -1.31 3.71 -16.74
N GLY A 233 -1.72 4.22 -17.91
CA GLY A 233 -1.25 5.51 -18.43
C GLY A 233 -1.56 6.72 -17.55
N ARG A 234 -2.57 6.60 -16.67
CA ARG A 234 -3.03 7.65 -15.74
C ARG A 234 -2.43 7.53 -14.35
N LEU A 235 -1.76 6.40 -14.05
CA LEU A 235 -1.16 6.15 -12.73
C LEU A 235 0.19 6.85 -12.60
N ARG A 236 0.43 7.44 -11.44
CA ARG A 236 1.71 8.07 -11.06
C ARG A 236 2.00 7.78 -9.58
N LEU A 237 3.27 7.68 -9.24
CA LEU A 237 3.72 7.62 -7.86
C LEU A 237 3.33 8.90 -7.11
N GLY A 238 2.97 8.77 -5.84
CA GLY A 238 2.59 9.90 -4.99
C GLY A 238 1.15 10.37 -5.14
N GLN A 239 0.37 9.84 -6.09
CA GLN A 239 -1.07 10.17 -6.21
C GLN A 239 -1.80 9.85 -4.91
N VAL A 240 -2.75 10.71 -4.59
CA VAL A 240 -3.62 10.55 -3.41
C VAL A 240 -4.72 9.55 -3.75
N LEU A 241 -4.95 8.66 -2.81
CA LEU A 241 -6.07 7.73 -2.80
C LEU A 241 -6.98 8.13 -1.64
N THR A 242 -8.27 8.18 -1.89
CA THR A 242 -9.30 8.29 -0.86
C THR A 242 -10.13 7.01 -0.86
N PHE A 243 -10.48 6.50 0.32
CA PHE A 243 -11.22 5.26 0.43
C PHE A 243 -12.11 5.21 1.66
N THR A 244 -13.07 4.32 1.61
CA THR A 244 -13.97 3.95 2.71
C THR A 244 -13.86 2.47 3.00
N THR A 245 -14.30 2.05 4.15
CA THR A 245 -14.40 0.64 4.53
C THR A 245 -15.77 0.40 5.17
N ASP A 246 -16.34 -0.75 4.93
CA ASP A 246 -17.66 -1.13 5.45
C ASP A 246 -17.71 -1.11 6.99
N THR A 247 -16.55 -1.34 7.64
CA THR A 247 -16.40 -1.30 9.11
C THR A 247 -16.60 0.11 9.70
N PHE A 248 -16.28 1.16 8.96
CA PHE A 248 -16.36 2.56 9.42
C PHE A 248 -17.20 3.39 8.44
N ALA A 249 -18.50 3.07 8.38
CA ALA A 249 -19.42 3.77 7.49
C ALA A 249 -19.39 5.29 7.70
N GLY A 250 -19.33 6.05 6.59
CA GLY A 250 -19.30 7.52 6.61
C GLY A 250 -17.95 8.14 6.94
N ARG A 251 -16.91 7.35 7.20
CA ARG A 251 -15.54 7.88 7.38
C ARG A 251 -14.71 7.63 6.13
N THR A 252 -14.08 8.70 5.66
CA THR A 252 -13.13 8.64 4.54
C THR A 252 -11.70 8.66 5.08
N PHE A 253 -10.90 7.76 4.56
CA PHE A 253 -9.48 7.65 4.84
C PHE A 253 -8.68 8.00 3.60
N SER A 254 -7.40 8.29 3.77
CA SER A 254 -6.52 8.61 2.65
C SER A 254 -5.21 7.85 2.72
N GLY A 255 -4.64 7.63 1.55
CA GLY A 255 -3.32 7.04 1.36
C GLY A 255 -2.60 7.66 0.18
N ARG A 256 -1.37 7.23 -0.07
CA ARG A 256 -0.58 7.67 -1.22
C ARG A 256 0.01 6.47 -1.94
N ILE A 257 -0.05 6.47 -3.27
CA ILE A 257 0.58 5.45 -4.10
C ILE A 257 2.10 5.51 -3.88
N LYS A 258 2.66 4.38 -3.44
CA LYS A 258 4.08 4.23 -3.17
C LYS A 258 4.78 3.37 -4.22
N TYR A 259 4.11 2.30 -4.64
CA TYR A 259 4.68 1.36 -5.61
C TYR A 259 3.64 1.01 -6.68
N ILE A 260 4.10 0.95 -7.93
CA ILE A 260 3.36 0.43 -9.08
C ILE A 260 4.20 -0.72 -9.62
N ASN A 261 3.64 -1.91 -9.70
CA ASN A 261 4.35 -3.06 -10.24
C ASN A 261 4.77 -2.78 -11.69
N PRO A 262 6.05 -2.94 -12.07
CA PRO A 262 6.49 -2.76 -13.45
C PRO A 262 5.97 -3.85 -14.41
N ALA A 263 5.48 -4.99 -13.88
CA ALA A 263 4.93 -6.06 -14.67
C ALA A 263 3.40 -6.07 -14.63
N VAL A 264 2.79 -6.32 -15.78
CA VAL A 264 1.36 -6.59 -15.90
C VAL A 264 1.13 -8.07 -15.70
N SER A 265 0.13 -8.44 -14.90
CA SER A 265 -0.29 -9.82 -14.71
C SER A 265 -0.93 -10.35 -16.01
N GLU A 266 -0.42 -11.47 -16.52
CA GLU A 266 -0.93 -12.10 -17.75
C GLU A 266 -2.31 -12.73 -17.55
N ALA A 267 -2.62 -13.16 -16.33
CA ALA A 267 -3.85 -13.86 -16.01
C ALA A 267 -5.09 -12.97 -16.11
N ASP A 268 -5.00 -11.73 -15.67
CA ASP A 268 -6.14 -10.79 -15.54
C ASP A 268 -5.86 -9.42 -16.19
N ARG A 269 -4.72 -9.26 -16.85
CA ARG A 269 -4.27 -8.01 -17.51
C ARG A 269 -4.31 -6.80 -16.57
N SER A 270 -3.91 -7.01 -15.33
CA SER A 270 -3.93 -6.00 -14.29
C SER A 270 -2.54 -5.61 -13.81
N VAL A 271 -2.44 -4.47 -13.17
CA VAL A 271 -1.23 -3.98 -12.51
C VAL A 271 -1.49 -3.90 -11.01
N LYS A 272 -0.60 -4.50 -10.22
CA LYS A 272 -0.65 -4.39 -8.76
C LYS A 272 -0.08 -3.05 -8.33
N VAL A 273 -0.85 -2.32 -7.54
CA VAL A 273 -0.47 -1.02 -6.97
C VAL A 273 -0.54 -1.08 -5.46
N ILE A 274 0.44 -0.52 -4.79
CA ILE A 274 0.51 -0.46 -3.34
C ILE A 274 0.52 1.01 -2.92
N ALA A 275 -0.41 1.36 -2.05
CA ALA A 275 -0.46 2.66 -1.40
C ALA A 275 -0.13 2.53 0.10
N GLU A 276 0.63 3.48 0.62
CA GLU A 276 0.85 3.62 2.06
C GLU A 276 -0.30 4.42 2.69
N VAL A 277 -0.81 3.89 3.81
CA VAL A 277 -1.92 4.45 4.58
C VAL A 277 -1.45 4.69 6.01
N PRO A 278 -1.15 5.94 6.39
CA PRO A 278 -0.91 6.30 7.77
C PRO A 278 -2.16 6.03 8.62
N ASN A 279 -1.99 5.36 9.75
CA ASN A 279 -3.09 4.92 10.60
C ASN A 279 -2.88 5.41 12.04
N SER A 280 -3.02 6.71 12.23
CA SER A 280 -2.95 7.33 13.55
C SER A 280 -4.28 8.09 13.85
N PRO A 281 -4.95 7.80 14.95
CA PRO A 281 -4.74 6.68 15.89
C PRO A 281 -5.08 5.34 15.21
N GLU A 282 -4.48 4.24 15.62
CA GLU A 282 -4.53 2.90 15.00
C GLU A 282 -5.94 2.28 14.91
N VAL A 283 -6.84 2.97 14.20
CA VAL A 283 -8.25 2.59 14.04
C VAL A 283 -8.40 1.46 13.02
N LEU A 284 -7.71 1.58 11.89
CA LEU A 284 -7.74 0.57 10.85
C LEU A 284 -6.95 -0.67 11.28
N LYS A 285 -7.36 -1.82 10.79
CA LYS A 285 -6.68 -3.10 11.04
C LYS A 285 -6.30 -3.76 9.72
N GLY A 286 -5.23 -4.52 9.74
CA GLY A 286 -4.92 -5.41 8.63
C GLY A 286 -6.05 -6.40 8.38
N GLY A 287 -6.28 -6.76 7.10
CA GLY A 287 -7.37 -7.63 6.68
C GLY A 287 -8.66 -6.92 6.28
N LEU A 288 -8.80 -5.62 6.50
CA LEU A 288 -9.98 -4.87 6.07
C LEU A 288 -9.97 -4.68 4.56
N PHE A 289 -11.14 -4.92 3.93
CA PHE A 289 -11.39 -4.55 2.55
C PHE A 289 -11.82 -3.09 2.45
N ILE A 290 -11.43 -2.46 1.36
CA ILE A 290 -11.75 -1.07 1.07
C ILE A 290 -12.33 -0.90 -0.33
N LYS A 291 -13.11 0.17 -0.48
CA LYS A 291 -13.54 0.75 -1.76
C LYS A 291 -13.06 2.20 -1.79
N GLY A 292 -12.45 2.60 -2.87
CA GLY A 292 -11.86 3.93 -2.94
C GLY A 292 -11.61 4.40 -4.36
N GLN A 293 -11.00 5.57 -4.47
CA GLN A 293 -10.69 6.20 -5.74
C GLN A 293 -9.29 6.81 -5.70
N ILE A 294 -8.47 6.47 -6.68
CA ILE A 294 -7.18 7.13 -6.92
C ILE A 294 -7.44 8.42 -7.68
N ILE A 295 -7.05 9.55 -7.12
CA ILE A 295 -7.21 10.85 -7.76
C ILE A 295 -6.15 10.98 -8.86
N THR A 296 -6.61 11.02 -10.12
CA THR A 296 -5.73 11.13 -11.29
C THR A 296 -5.66 12.54 -11.84
N GLY A 297 -6.68 13.36 -11.57
CA GLY A 297 -6.74 14.76 -12.00
C GLY A 297 -7.82 15.51 -11.23
N GLN A 298 -7.70 16.83 -11.24
CA GLN A 298 -8.73 17.75 -10.77
C GLN A 298 -8.87 18.84 -11.80
N ARG A 299 -10.10 19.06 -12.29
CA ARG A 299 -10.42 20.17 -13.18
C ARG A 299 -11.34 21.13 -12.45
N GLN A 300 -10.95 22.39 -12.43
CA GLN A 300 -11.73 23.45 -11.78
C GLN A 300 -12.76 24.02 -12.74
N ASP A 301 -13.83 24.58 -12.20
CA ASP A 301 -14.86 25.32 -12.93
C ASP A 301 -15.54 24.53 -14.08
N VAL A 302 -15.73 23.23 -13.91
CA VAL A 302 -16.40 22.37 -14.89
C VAL A 302 -17.91 22.55 -14.77
N LEU A 303 -18.56 22.90 -15.90
CA LEU A 303 -20.03 22.99 -15.96
C LEU A 303 -20.66 21.61 -15.83
N GLN A 304 -21.61 21.50 -14.93
CA GLN A 304 -22.30 20.24 -14.64
C GLN A 304 -23.81 20.41 -14.63
N ILE A 305 -24.51 19.40 -15.13
CA ILE A 305 -25.96 19.29 -15.06
C ILE A 305 -26.35 17.95 -14.44
N PRO A 306 -27.49 17.85 -13.76
CA PRO A 306 -28.03 16.56 -13.35
C PRO A 306 -28.28 15.66 -14.56
N ARG A 307 -28.00 14.36 -14.44
CA ARG A 307 -28.27 13.38 -15.51
C ARG A 307 -29.75 13.41 -15.95
N SER A 308 -30.68 13.70 -15.04
CA SER A 308 -32.10 13.81 -15.32
C SER A 308 -32.47 14.97 -16.26
N ALA A 309 -31.57 15.91 -16.51
CA ALA A 309 -31.77 16.99 -17.47
C ALA A 309 -31.56 16.56 -18.93
N LEU A 310 -30.93 15.41 -19.16
CA LEU A 310 -30.68 14.89 -20.51
C LEU A 310 -31.92 14.15 -21.04
N LEU A 311 -32.46 14.63 -22.15
CA LEU A 311 -33.56 14.01 -22.89
C LEU A 311 -33.09 12.78 -23.66
N SER A 312 -31.95 12.92 -24.31
CA SER A 312 -31.20 11.85 -24.97
C SER A 312 -29.74 11.99 -24.67
N TRP A 313 -29.04 10.86 -24.56
CA TRP A 313 -27.61 10.85 -24.26
C TRP A 313 -26.92 9.70 -24.97
N ASP A 314 -26.02 10.06 -25.88
CA ASP A 314 -25.09 9.15 -26.50
C ASP A 314 -23.72 9.28 -25.82
N VAL A 315 -23.41 8.31 -24.96
CA VAL A 315 -22.15 8.28 -24.19
C VAL A 315 -20.94 8.10 -25.12
N GLY A 316 -21.10 7.31 -26.20
CA GLY A 316 -20.01 7.02 -27.14
C GLY A 316 -19.64 8.24 -27.99
N ALA A 317 -20.66 8.93 -28.49
CA ALA A 317 -20.47 10.17 -29.28
C ALA A 317 -20.26 11.41 -28.39
N LYS A 318 -20.39 11.27 -27.08
CA LYS A 318 -20.31 12.37 -26.09
C LYS A 318 -21.27 13.52 -26.39
N LYS A 319 -22.49 13.20 -26.81
CA LYS A 319 -23.51 14.18 -27.18
C LYS A 319 -24.78 13.92 -26.34
N GLY A 320 -25.48 14.99 -26.01
CA GLY A 320 -26.77 14.93 -25.35
C GLY A 320 -27.67 16.05 -25.83
N GLU A 321 -28.97 15.89 -25.61
CA GLU A 321 -29.99 16.92 -25.84
C GLU A 321 -30.65 17.26 -24.53
N ILE A 322 -30.94 18.55 -24.36
CA ILE A 322 -31.58 19.12 -23.18
C ILE A 322 -32.65 20.12 -23.58
N PHE A 323 -33.54 20.47 -22.64
CA PHE A 323 -34.31 21.69 -22.71
C PHE A 323 -33.73 22.78 -21.85
N LEU A 324 -33.37 23.91 -22.47
CA LEU A 324 -32.97 25.14 -21.82
C LEU A 324 -34.19 26.04 -21.64
N VAL A 325 -34.38 26.65 -20.49
CA VAL A 325 -35.44 27.66 -20.26
C VAL A 325 -34.91 29.03 -20.60
N VAL A 326 -35.45 29.66 -21.61
CA VAL A 326 -35.13 31.03 -22.04
C VAL A 326 -36.40 31.85 -22.16
N GLN A 327 -36.52 32.93 -21.41
CA GLN A 327 -37.70 33.82 -21.39
C GLN A 327 -39.03 33.03 -21.27
N ASP A 328 -39.10 32.15 -20.26
CA ASP A 328 -40.24 31.26 -19.96
C ASP A 328 -40.68 30.35 -21.12
N LYS A 329 -39.77 30.04 -22.06
CA LYS A 329 -39.96 29.05 -23.10
C LYS A 329 -38.89 27.98 -23.05
N ALA A 330 -39.28 26.77 -23.38
CA ALA A 330 -38.33 25.66 -23.52
C ALA A 330 -37.66 25.70 -24.90
N GLN A 331 -36.36 25.70 -24.90
CA GLN A 331 -35.54 25.62 -26.12
C GLN A 331 -34.75 24.32 -26.13
N ARG A 332 -34.99 23.47 -27.13
CA ARG A 332 -34.22 22.24 -27.33
C ARG A 332 -32.80 22.57 -27.77
N LYS A 333 -31.81 22.04 -27.08
CA LYS A 333 -30.42 22.35 -27.37
C LYS A 333 -29.54 21.10 -27.28
N ALA A 334 -28.71 20.93 -28.31
CA ALA A 334 -27.66 19.90 -28.28
C ALA A 334 -26.47 20.40 -27.45
N VAL A 335 -25.91 19.52 -26.63
CA VAL A 335 -24.77 19.80 -25.80
C VAL A 335 -23.69 18.73 -26.01
N GLN A 336 -22.44 19.13 -25.90
CA GLN A 336 -21.34 18.15 -25.77
C GLN A 336 -21.16 17.78 -24.31
N THR A 337 -21.22 16.48 -24.03
CA THR A 337 -21.05 15.93 -22.70
C THR A 337 -19.63 15.42 -22.50
N GLY A 338 -19.16 15.45 -21.29
CA GLY A 338 -17.88 14.91 -20.86
C GLY A 338 -18.06 13.73 -19.90
N SER A 339 -17.36 13.79 -18.78
CA SER A 339 -17.35 12.74 -17.76
C SER A 339 -18.66 12.70 -16.95
N LEU A 340 -19.04 11.50 -16.52
CA LEU A 340 -20.12 11.28 -15.55
C LEU A 340 -19.49 11.14 -14.16
N SER A 341 -19.97 11.91 -13.20
CA SER A 341 -19.58 11.80 -11.80
C SER A 341 -20.82 11.69 -10.93
N SER A 342 -21.07 10.52 -10.39
CA SER A 342 -22.32 10.17 -9.68
C SER A 342 -23.55 10.46 -10.57
N ASP A 343 -24.45 11.37 -10.16
CA ASP A 343 -25.63 11.77 -10.93
C ASP A 343 -25.44 13.06 -11.74
N TRP A 344 -24.21 13.54 -11.86
CA TRP A 344 -23.88 14.77 -12.58
C TRP A 344 -23.09 14.48 -13.86
N VAL A 345 -23.50 15.12 -14.94
CA VAL A 345 -22.84 15.02 -16.25
C VAL A 345 -22.14 16.34 -16.56
N GLU A 346 -20.86 16.23 -16.89
CA GLU A 346 -20.09 17.36 -17.39
C GLU A 346 -20.62 17.85 -18.73
N VAL A 347 -20.74 19.17 -18.89
CA VAL A 347 -21.03 19.83 -20.17
C VAL A 347 -19.81 20.58 -20.66
N VAL A 348 -19.19 20.07 -21.73
CA VAL A 348 -17.99 20.66 -22.30
C VAL A 348 -18.31 21.90 -23.13
N SER A 349 -19.46 21.89 -23.83
CA SER A 349 -19.94 23.03 -24.63
C SER A 349 -21.44 22.99 -24.80
N GLY A 350 -22.01 24.17 -25.10
CA GLY A 350 -23.44 24.33 -25.34
C GLY A 350 -24.20 25.04 -24.22
N LEU A 351 -23.65 25.18 -23.01
CA LEU A 351 -24.27 25.87 -21.88
C LEU A 351 -23.35 26.91 -21.27
N LYS A 352 -23.96 27.79 -20.47
CA LYS A 352 -23.26 28.78 -19.66
C LYS A 352 -23.64 28.57 -18.18
N LYS A 353 -22.75 29.00 -17.28
CA LYS A 353 -23.05 29.02 -15.85
C LYS A 353 -24.30 29.88 -15.59
N GLY A 354 -25.24 29.31 -14.82
CA GLY A 354 -26.49 29.97 -14.49
C GLY A 354 -27.65 29.68 -15.44
N ASP A 355 -27.41 29.04 -16.58
CA ASP A 355 -28.47 28.55 -17.47
C ASP A 355 -29.41 27.62 -16.68
N SER A 356 -30.74 27.67 -16.96
CA SER A 356 -31.73 26.80 -16.32
C SER A 356 -32.11 25.66 -17.26
N VAL A 357 -31.84 24.42 -16.86
CA VAL A 357 -32.13 23.21 -17.64
C VAL A 357 -33.30 22.43 -17.00
N ILE A 358 -34.21 21.92 -17.80
CA ILE A 358 -35.38 21.15 -17.33
C ILE A 358 -34.90 19.77 -16.86
N THR A 359 -35.23 19.40 -15.63
CA THR A 359 -34.87 18.10 -15.04
C THR A 359 -36.05 17.13 -14.95
N ARG A 360 -37.29 17.66 -14.83
CA ARG A 360 -38.53 16.89 -14.85
C ARG A 360 -39.62 17.61 -15.65
N GLY A 361 -40.53 16.82 -16.22
CA GLY A 361 -41.61 17.33 -17.07
C GLY A 361 -41.22 17.52 -18.54
N GLY A 362 -39.94 17.36 -18.91
CA GLY A 362 -39.43 17.57 -20.28
C GLY A 362 -40.05 16.69 -21.36
N PHE A 363 -40.59 15.51 -21.01
CA PHE A 363 -41.24 14.61 -21.99
C PHE A 363 -42.53 15.17 -22.60
N ASN A 364 -43.19 16.09 -21.89
CA ASN A 364 -44.44 16.74 -22.35
C ASN A 364 -44.14 18.10 -23.06
N VAL A 365 -42.90 18.51 -23.14
CA VAL A 365 -42.50 19.82 -23.66
C VAL A 365 -41.95 19.66 -25.06
N LYS A 366 -42.36 20.55 -25.95
CA LYS A 366 -41.83 20.71 -27.32
C LYS A 366 -40.96 21.96 -27.39
N ASP A 367 -40.12 22.02 -28.38
CA ASP A 367 -39.33 23.23 -28.65
C ASP A 367 -40.22 24.46 -28.88
N GLY A 368 -39.96 25.52 -28.12
CA GLY A 368 -40.75 26.76 -28.11
C GLY A 368 -41.98 26.79 -27.21
N ASP A 369 -42.34 25.70 -26.54
CA ASP A 369 -43.51 25.68 -25.62
C ASP A 369 -43.28 26.62 -24.43
N PRO A 370 -44.34 27.34 -23.99
CA PRO A 370 -44.27 28.13 -22.75
C PRO A 370 -44.15 27.18 -21.54
N VAL A 371 -43.20 27.46 -20.64
CA VAL A 371 -42.98 26.65 -19.43
C VAL A 371 -42.99 27.51 -18.20
N LYS A 372 -43.44 26.94 -17.08
CA LYS A 372 -43.39 27.57 -15.76
C LYS A 372 -42.56 26.72 -14.84
N ILE A 373 -41.46 27.27 -14.34
CA ILE A 373 -40.62 26.58 -13.37
C ILE A 373 -41.37 26.53 -12.04
N THR A 374 -41.72 25.34 -11.57
CA THR A 374 -42.40 25.09 -10.31
C THR A 374 -41.40 24.87 -9.17
N GLN A 375 -40.23 24.32 -9.48
CA GLN A 375 -39.15 24.11 -8.53
C GLN A 375 -37.81 24.31 -9.23
N LEU A 376 -36.97 25.20 -8.65
CA LEU A 376 -35.61 25.41 -9.10
C LEU A 376 -34.68 24.65 -8.14
N ASN A 377 -34.16 23.51 -8.57
CA ASN A 377 -33.17 22.76 -7.80
C ASN A 377 -31.80 23.40 -7.96
N GLY A 378 -31.44 24.32 -7.06
CA GLY A 378 -30.10 24.73 -6.83
C GLY A 378 -29.46 23.64 -5.96
N GLY A 379 -28.50 22.85 -6.49
CA GLY A 379 -27.83 21.81 -5.74
C GLY A 379 -27.19 22.35 -4.45
N LYS A 380 -27.52 21.68 -3.35
CA LYS A 380 -26.76 21.79 -2.10
C LYS A 380 -25.46 21.03 -2.21
#